data_f52d856831529563c88094cb9f6abc85
#
_entry.id   f52d856831529563c88094cb9f6abc85
#
_cell.length_a   1.000
_cell.length_b   1.000
_cell.length_c   1.000
_cell.angle_alpha   90.00
_cell.angle_beta   90.00
_cell.angle_gamma   90.00
#
_symmetry.space_group_name_H-M   'P 1'
#
loop_
_entity.id
_entity.type
_entity.pdbx_description
1 polymer ?
#
loop_
_entity_poly.entity_id
_entity_poly.type
_entity_poly.pdbx_seq_one_letter_code
_entity_poly.pdbx_strand_id
1 'polypeptide(L)'
;FHALQEAQYADAHALADAAFEVFIEARHALEVFPQVEPMLAVLARDYALGVVTNGNADVRRIGLGHHFRFVLCAEDIGIAKPDARLFHEALSRGGVKAGAAVHVGDHPGDDIAGAQQAGLRAVWFNPGGNIWQGDTRPDAEIGCLSELPQVLKHLG
;
A
#
# COMPACT_ATOMS: atom_id res chain seq x y z
N PHE A 1 24.74 -2.71 5.83
CA PHE A 1 25.69 -2.09 6.78
C PHE A 1 26.56 -3.16 7.44
N HIS A 2 26.00 -4.18 8.11
CA HIS A 2 26.79 -5.25 8.76
C HIS A 2 27.80 -5.91 7.82
N ALA A 3 27.40 -6.28 6.60
CA ALA A 3 28.30 -6.89 5.62
C ALA A 3 29.49 -6.00 5.25
N LEU A 4 29.32 -4.68 5.21
CA LEU A 4 30.41 -3.74 4.95
C LEU A 4 31.36 -3.59 6.15
N GLN A 5 30.82 -3.68 7.38
CA GLN A 5 31.63 -3.70 8.59
C GLN A 5 32.45 -5.00 8.69
N GLU A 6 31.84 -6.15 8.42
CA GLU A 6 32.54 -7.45 8.38
C GLU A 6 33.66 -7.47 7.35
N ALA A 7 33.46 -6.80 6.19
CA ALA A 7 34.47 -6.64 5.15
C ALA A 7 35.55 -5.58 5.45
N GLN A 8 35.52 -4.95 6.65
CA GLN A 8 36.51 -3.98 7.15
C GLN A 8 36.69 -2.72 6.23
N TYR A 9 35.61 -2.26 5.60
CA TYR A 9 35.66 -1.00 4.85
C TYR A 9 35.75 0.19 5.81
N ALA A 10 36.74 1.06 5.61
CA ALA A 10 36.96 2.23 6.46
C ALA A 10 35.77 3.19 6.51
N ASP A 11 35.02 3.29 5.38
CA ASP A 11 33.86 4.18 5.19
C ASP A 11 32.55 3.40 5.12
N ALA A 12 32.38 2.33 5.93
CA ALA A 12 31.22 1.43 5.86
C ALA A 12 29.87 2.15 5.98
N HIS A 13 29.77 3.21 6.80
CA HIS A 13 28.57 4.03 6.92
C HIS A 13 28.27 4.79 5.64
N ALA A 14 29.24 5.54 5.11
CA ALA A 14 29.06 6.33 3.90
C ALA A 14 28.72 5.47 2.68
N LEU A 15 29.34 4.27 2.58
CA LEU A 15 29.03 3.31 1.53
C LEU A 15 27.62 2.72 1.68
N ALA A 16 27.17 2.45 2.90
CA ALA A 16 25.83 1.94 3.17
C ALA A 16 24.79 3.00 2.82
N ASP A 17 25.00 4.25 3.21
CA ASP A 17 24.11 5.38 2.92
C ASP A 17 24.02 5.61 1.41
N ALA A 18 25.15 5.66 0.71
CA ALA A 18 25.19 5.82 -0.74
C ALA A 18 24.48 4.68 -1.48
N ALA A 19 24.68 3.43 -1.05
CA ALA A 19 24.01 2.27 -1.60
C ALA A 19 22.50 2.30 -1.34
N PHE A 20 22.09 2.75 -0.16
CA PHE A 20 20.69 2.92 0.19
C PHE A 20 20.01 4.00 -0.66
N GLU A 21 20.66 5.15 -0.88
CA GLU A 21 20.14 6.20 -1.77
C GLU A 21 19.93 5.69 -3.20
N VAL A 22 20.92 4.99 -3.77
CA VAL A 22 20.80 4.39 -5.11
C VAL A 22 19.62 3.39 -5.14
N PHE A 23 19.47 2.58 -4.10
CA PHE A 23 18.34 1.62 -3.98
C PHE A 23 17.00 2.36 -3.94
N ILE A 24 16.89 3.41 -3.13
CA ILE A 24 15.65 4.18 -2.99
C ILE A 24 15.32 4.92 -4.31
N GLU A 25 16.32 5.49 -4.99
CA GLU A 25 16.13 6.10 -6.31
C GLU A 25 15.62 5.08 -7.33
N ALA A 26 16.22 3.91 -7.39
CA ALA A 26 15.80 2.83 -8.29
C ALA A 26 14.37 2.35 -7.99
N ARG A 27 13.97 2.29 -6.71
CA ARG A 27 12.59 1.96 -6.33
C ARG A 27 11.54 2.97 -6.76
N HIS A 28 11.93 4.23 -6.95
CA HIS A 28 11.04 5.29 -7.44
C HIS A 28 11.14 5.52 -8.96
N ALA A 29 12.15 4.93 -9.62
CA ALA A 29 12.29 4.93 -11.08
C ALA A 29 11.39 3.86 -11.71
N LEU A 30 10.08 3.96 -11.45
CA LEU A 30 9.05 3.06 -11.94
C LEU A 30 8.11 3.77 -12.90
N GLU A 31 7.58 3.02 -13.84
CA GLU A 31 6.54 3.52 -14.75
C GLU A 31 5.17 3.23 -14.16
N VAL A 32 4.41 4.29 -13.88
CA VAL A 32 3.04 4.18 -13.39
C VAL A 32 2.13 3.79 -14.54
N PHE A 33 1.28 2.78 -14.35
CA PHE A 33 0.32 2.39 -15.38
C PHE A 33 -0.57 3.58 -15.77
N PRO A 34 -0.80 3.82 -17.08
CA PRO A 34 -1.51 5.00 -17.56
C PRO A 34 -2.92 5.21 -16.98
N GLN A 35 -3.58 4.14 -16.57
CA GLN A 35 -4.92 4.19 -15.98
C GLN A 35 -4.95 4.63 -14.51
N VAL A 36 -3.83 4.63 -13.80
CA VAL A 36 -3.78 4.89 -12.34
C VAL A 36 -4.17 6.33 -12.03
N GLU A 37 -3.51 7.30 -12.67
CA GLU A 37 -3.77 8.73 -12.43
C GLU A 37 -5.24 9.12 -12.68
N PRO A 38 -5.85 8.80 -13.85
CA PRO A 38 -7.25 9.09 -14.10
C PRO A 38 -8.19 8.39 -13.10
N MET A 39 -7.90 7.16 -12.71
CA MET A 39 -8.71 6.40 -11.76
C MET A 39 -8.65 7.04 -10.37
N LEU A 40 -7.46 7.41 -9.88
CA LEU A 40 -7.29 8.09 -8.60
C LEU A 40 -8.02 9.45 -8.59
N ALA A 41 -7.94 10.21 -9.69
CA ALA A 41 -8.65 11.48 -9.83
C ALA A 41 -10.18 11.32 -9.76
N VAL A 42 -10.73 10.23 -10.30
CA VAL A 42 -12.16 9.91 -10.17
C VAL A 42 -12.50 9.54 -8.74
N LEU A 43 -11.74 8.64 -8.11
CA LEU A 43 -12.00 8.17 -6.76
C LEU A 43 -11.88 9.28 -5.71
N ALA A 44 -10.91 10.18 -5.86
CA ALA A 44 -10.68 11.29 -4.92
C ALA A 44 -11.83 12.32 -4.86
N ARG A 45 -12.79 12.28 -5.80
CA ARG A 45 -14.00 13.12 -5.77
C ARG A 45 -15.01 12.65 -4.73
N ASP A 46 -15.11 11.32 -4.59
CA ASP A 46 -16.17 10.68 -3.79
C ASP A 46 -15.62 10.05 -2.51
N TYR A 47 -14.33 9.74 -2.46
CA TYR A 47 -13.67 9.02 -1.36
C TYR A 47 -12.46 9.77 -0.81
N ALA A 48 -12.20 9.59 0.48
CA ALA A 48 -10.94 9.97 1.11
C ALA A 48 -9.92 8.85 0.85
N LEU A 49 -8.92 9.12 0.03
CA LEU A 49 -7.90 8.14 -0.29
C LEU A 49 -6.73 8.20 0.70
N GLY A 50 -6.20 7.06 1.07
CA GLY A 50 -4.99 6.91 1.89
C GLY A 50 -4.11 5.78 1.37
N VAL A 51 -2.82 5.85 1.66
CA VAL A 51 -1.86 4.78 1.35
C VAL A 51 -1.44 4.10 2.64
N VAL A 52 -1.41 2.76 2.61
CA VAL A 52 -0.86 1.91 3.68
C VAL A 52 0.11 0.92 3.06
N THR A 53 1.38 1.00 3.41
CA THR A 53 2.42 0.20 2.78
C THR A 53 3.39 -0.41 3.79
N ASN A 54 3.80 -1.67 3.54
CA ASN A 54 4.93 -2.31 4.22
C ASN A 54 6.27 -1.94 3.57
N GLY A 55 6.22 -1.39 2.36
CA GLY A 55 7.40 -0.99 1.62
C GLY A 55 7.81 0.45 1.89
N ASN A 56 8.96 0.82 1.38
CA ASN A 56 9.56 2.14 1.50
C ASN A 56 9.43 3.01 0.22
N ALA A 57 8.62 2.58 -0.74
CA ALA A 57 8.29 3.41 -1.91
C ALA A 57 7.28 4.49 -1.51
N ASP A 58 7.63 5.75 -1.77
CA ASP A 58 6.79 6.89 -1.43
C ASP A 58 6.02 7.37 -2.67
N VAL A 59 4.71 7.28 -2.62
CA VAL A 59 3.82 7.73 -3.71
C VAL A 59 3.95 9.22 -4.03
N ARG A 60 4.48 10.03 -3.10
CA ARG A 60 4.76 11.45 -3.33
C ARG A 60 5.93 11.64 -4.29
N ARG A 61 6.96 10.79 -4.20
CA ARG A 61 8.14 10.85 -5.09
C ARG A 61 7.84 10.45 -6.52
N ILE A 62 6.79 9.67 -6.74
CA ILE A 62 6.32 9.26 -8.08
C ILE A 62 5.17 10.14 -8.60
N GLY A 63 4.89 11.28 -7.95
CA GLY A 63 3.93 12.29 -8.41
C GLY A 63 2.48 12.04 -8.03
N LEU A 64 2.14 10.93 -7.35
CA LEU A 64 0.76 10.57 -7.01
C LEU A 64 0.28 11.10 -5.65
N GLY A 65 1.16 11.71 -4.86
CA GLY A 65 0.88 12.11 -3.48
C GLY A 65 -0.32 13.05 -3.33
N HIS A 66 -0.61 13.86 -4.34
CA HIS A 66 -1.70 14.84 -4.31
C HIS A 66 -3.12 14.22 -4.29
N HIS A 67 -3.27 12.94 -4.62
CA HIS A 67 -4.53 12.21 -4.52
C HIS A 67 -4.85 11.71 -3.12
N PHE A 68 -3.86 11.62 -2.23
CA PHE A 68 -3.99 10.95 -0.94
C PHE A 68 -4.00 11.95 0.22
N ARG A 69 -4.91 11.75 1.17
CA ARG A 69 -4.96 12.53 2.42
C ARG A 69 -3.82 12.21 3.37
N PHE A 70 -3.34 10.96 3.34
CA PHE A 70 -2.21 10.49 4.14
C PHE A 70 -1.47 9.37 3.43
N VAL A 71 -0.21 9.22 3.80
CA VAL A 71 0.63 8.07 3.48
C VAL A 71 1.12 7.50 4.80
N LEU A 72 0.89 6.21 5.02
CA LEU A 72 1.28 5.48 6.22
C LEU A 72 2.22 4.35 5.81
N CYS A 73 3.48 4.50 6.16
CA CYS A 73 4.51 3.50 5.96
C CYS A 73 4.68 2.68 7.26
N ALA A 74 4.82 1.37 7.14
CA ALA A 74 5.07 0.49 8.28
C ALA A 74 6.32 0.89 9.08
N GLU A 75 7.36 1.35 8.37
CA GLU A 75 8.61 1.80 8.97
C GLU A 75 8.42 3.02 9.90
N ASP A 76 7.51 3.96 9.55
CA ASP A 76 7.25 5.17 10.32
C ASP A 76 6.72 4.89 11.73
N ILE A 77 6.00 3.78 11.91
CA ILE A 77 5.33 3.44 13.17
C ILE A 77 5.81 2.11 13.77
N GLY A 78 6.73 1.42 13.10
CA GLY A 78 7.26 0.12 13.55
C GLY A 78 6.24 -1.02 13.54
N ILE A 79 5.16 -0.90 12.76
CA ILE A 79 4.08 -1.89 12.65
C ILE A 79 3.77 -2.13 11.17
N ALA A 80 3.74 -3.40 10.76
CA ALA A 80 3.51 -3.80 9.37
C ALA A 80 2.21 -4.59 9.21
N LYS A 81 1.61 -4.58 8.01
CA LYS A 81 0.54 -5.52 7.64
C LYS A 81 1.06 -6.96 7.81
N PRO A 82 0.27 -7.89 8.30
CA PRO A 82 -1.18 -7.85 8.51
C PRO A 82 -1.64 -7.36 9.90
N ASP A 83 -0.79 -6.76 10.71
CA ASP A 83 -1.17 -6.31 12.05
C ASP A 83 -2.33 -5.30 12.00
N ALA A 84 -3.43 -5.62 12.67
CA ALA A 84 -4.64 -4.79 12.68
C ALA A 84 -4.40 -3.35 13.19
N ARG A 85 -3.37 -3.14 14.03
CA ARG A 85 -3.02 -1.81 14.56
C ARG A 85 -2.62 -0.84 13.45
N LEU A 86 -1.97 -1.32 12.37
CA LEU A 86 -1.62 -0.49 11.22
C LEU A 86 -2.88 0.02 10.51
N PHE A 87 -3.87 -0.84 10.31
CA PHE A 87 -5.15 -0.46 9.71
C PHE A 87 -5.95 0.48 10.61
N HIS A 88 -5.94 0.27 11.94
CA HIS A 88 -6.59 1.19 12.89
C HIS A 88 -5.93 2.58 12.88
N GLU A 89 -4.61 2.66 12.75
CA GLU A 89 -3.91 3.94 12.56
C GLU A 89 -4.33 4.62 11.25
N ALA A 90 -4.45 3.87 10.16
CA ALA A 90 -4.95 4.39 8.89
C ALA A 90 -6.39 4.93 8.99
N LEU A 91 -7.28 4.21 9.69
CA LEU A 91 -8.64 4.67 9.97
C LEU A 91 -8.68 5.96 10.79
N SER A 92 -7.80 6.05 11.78
CA SER A 92 -7.63 7.27 12.61
C SER A 92 -7.21 8.46 11.74
N ARG A 93 -6.20 8.30 10.88
CA ARG A 93 -5.75 9.35 9.95
C ARG A 93 -6.81 9.72 8.93
N GLY A 94 -7.59 8.75 8.47
CA GLY A 94 -8.72 8.95 7.58
C GLY A 94 -9.94 9.59 8.24
N GLY A 95 -10.04 9.55 9.57
CA GLY A 95 -11.19 10.03 10.33
C GLY A 95 -12.46 9.21 10.08
N VAL A 96 -12.32 7.89 9.80
CA VAL A 96 -13.43 7.02 9.41
C VAL A 96 -13.51 5.77 10.29
N LYS A 97 -14.69 5.15 10.36
CA LYS A 97 -14.89 3.85 11.03
C LYS A 97 -14.53 2.71 10.08
N ALA A 98 -14.11 1.57 10.62
CA ALA A 98 -13.71 0.40 9.86
C ALA A 98 -14.75 -0.04 8.81
N GLY A 99 -16.04 -0.14 9.20
CA GLY A 99 -17.12 -0.54 8.30
C GLY A 99 -17.41 0.44 7.14
N ALA A 100 -16.85 1.67 7.18
CA ALA A 100 -16.95 2.67 6.11
C ALA A 100 -15.66 2.77 5.29
N ALA A 101 -14.71 1.87 5.49
CA ALA A 101 -13.42 1.84 4.79
C ALA A 101 -13.26 0.56 3.98
N VAL A 102 -12.60 0.69 2.84
CA VAL A 102 -12.22 -0.42 1.97
C VAL A 102 -10.71 -0.39 1.79
N HIS A 103 -10.05 -1.52 2.03
CA HIS A 103 -8.65 -1.70 1.68
C HIS A 103 -8.54 -2.41 0.32
N VAL A 104 -7.65 -1.96 -0.53
CA VAL A 104 -7.36 -2.57 -1.83
C VAL A 104 -5.90 -3.01 -1.83
N GLY A 105 -5.64 -4.27 -2.10
CA GLY A 105 -4.29 -4.81 -2.13
C GLY A 105 -4.20 -6.13 -2.87
N ASP A 106 -2.99 -6.58 -3.11
CA ASP A 106 -2.68 -7.78 -3.91
C ASP A 106 -2.29 -9.00 -3.06
N HIS A 107 -1.85 -8.77 -1.81
CA HIS A 107 -1.38 -9.86 -0.97
C HIS A 107 -2.52 -10.46 -0.11
N PRO A 108 -2.88 -11.77 -0.29
CA PRO A 108 -3.98 -12.40 0.43
C PRO A 108 -3.90 -12.28 1.96
N GLY A 109 -2.71 -12.49 2.53
CA GLY A 109 -2.49 -12.43 3.98
C GLY A 109 -2.39 -11.01 4.51
N ASP A 110 -1.45 -10.22 3.95
CA ASP A 110 -1.14 -8.89 4.47
C ASP A 110 -2.26 -7.89 4.21
N ASP A 111 -2.81 -7.89 2.99
CA ASP A 111 -3.82 -6.91 2.60
C ASP A 111 -5.23 -7.37 2.95
N ILE A 112 -5.61 -8.55 2.47
CA ILE A 112 -7.01 -8.97 2.54
C ILE A 112 -7.36 -9.45 3.96
N ALA A 113 -6.65 -10.47 4.45
CA ALA A 113 -6.92 -10.99 5.78
C ALA A 113 -6.64 -9.95 6.87
N GLY A 114 -5.55 -9.17 6.75
CA GLY A 114 -5.20 -8.11 7.71
C GLY A 114 -6.27 -7.01 7.77
N ALA A 115 -6.77 -6.54 6.63
CA ALA A 115 -7.83 -5.53 6.59
C ALA A 115 -9.15 -6.06 7.17
N GLN A 116 -9.55 -7.28 6.82
CA GLN A 116 -10.77 -7.90 7.35
C GLN A 116 -10.69 -8.14 8.85
N GLN A 117 -9.53 -8.55 9.39
CA GLN A 117 -9.31 -8.67 10.83
C GLN A 117 -9.45 -7.33 11.57
N ALA A 118 -9.11 -6.22 10.92
CA ALA A 118 -9.31 -4.87 11.45
C ALA A 118 -10.74 -4.33 11.22
N GLY A 119 -11.64 -5.12 10.62
CA GLY A 119 -13.04 -4.78 10.38
C GLY A 119 -13.28 -3.92 9.12
N LEU A 120 -12.29 -3.77 8.25
CA LEU A 120 -12.47 -3.14 6.94
C LEU A 120 -13.03 -4.15 5.94
N ARG A 121 -13.66 -3.65 4.87
CA ARG A 121 -13.86 -4.44 3.66
C ARG A 121 -12.54 -4.50 2.88
N ALA A 122 -12.36 -5.59 2.13
CA ALA A 122 -11.13 -5.83 1.38
C ALA A 122 -11.41 -6.22 -0.08
N VAL A 123 -10.78 -5.51 -1.00
CA VAL A 123 -10.81 -5.80 -2.44
C VAL A 123 -9.47 -6.39 -2.85
N TRP A 124 -9.49 -7.59 -3.40
CA TRP A 124 -8.29 -8.24 -3.88
C TRP A 124 -7.96 -7.80 -5.31
N PHE A 125 -6.80 -7.17 -5.49
CA PHE A 125 -6.25 -6.85 -6.79
C PHE A 125 -5.46 -8.05 -7.32
N ASN A 126 -6.02 -8.76 -8.30
CA ASN A 126 -5.51 -10.02 -8.84
C ASN A 126 -5.32 -9.97 -10.36
N PRO A 127 -4.37 -9.17 -10.89
CA PRO A 127 -4.16 -9.05 -12.33
C PRO A 127 -3.63 -10.35 -12.95
N GLY A 128 -3.07 -11.25 -12.16
CA GLY A 128 -2.53 -12.54 -12.61
C GLY A 128 -3.57 -13.66 -12.69
N GLY A 129 -4.84 -13.44 -12.27
CA GLY A 129 -5.87 -14.46 -12.24
C GLY A 129 -5.55 -15.65 -11.33
N ASN A 130 -4.84 -15.41 -10.22
CA ASN A 130 -4.46 -16.44 -9.27
C ASN A 130 -5.72 -17.02 -8.58
N ILE A 131 -5.64 -18.29 -8.19
CA ILE A 131 -6.70 -18.91 -7.39
C ILE A 131 -6.57 -18.46 -5.95
N TRP A 132 -7.69 -17.99 -5.37
CA TRP A 132 -7.73 -17.61 -3.95
C TRP A 132 -7.41 -18.79 -3.04
N GLN A 133 -6.48 -18.60 -2.11
CA GLN A 133 -6.01 -19.62 -1.17
C GLN A 133 -6.17 -19.23 0.29
N GLY A 134 -6.80 -18.10 0.60
CA GLY A 134 -7.03 -17.64 1.96
C GLY A 134 -8.27 -18.30 2.60
N ASP A 135 -8.32 -18.30 3.94
CA ASP A 135 -9.45 -18.86 4.71
C ASP A 135 -10.73 -18.04 4.55
N THR A 136 -10.58 -16.71 4.52
CA THR A 136 -11.72 -15.78 4.33
C THR A 136 -11.62 -15.16 2.93
N ARG A 137 -12.73 -15.16 2.18
CA ARG A 137 -12.76 -14.56 0.83
C ARG A 137 -12.71 -13.04 0.91
N PRO A 138 -12.10 -12.36 -0.08
CA PRO A 138 -12.24 -10.92 -0.22
C PRO A 138 -13.69 -10.52 -0.46
N ASP A 139 -14.06 -9.29 -0.12
CA ASP A 139 -15.40 -8.76 -0.38
C ASP A 139 -15.65 -8.55 -1.87
N ALA A 140 -14.57 -8.30 -2.64
CA ALA A 140 -14.55 -8.29 -4.10
C ALA A 140 -13.16 -8.62 -4.62
N GLU A 141 -13.09 -9.00 -5.90
CA GLU A 141 -11.87 -9.22 -6.67
C GLU A 141 -11.91 -8.39 -7.94
N ILE A 142 -10.77 -7.80 -8.32
CA ILE A 142 -10.59 -7.06 -9.57
C ILE A 142 -9.30 -7.52 -10.27
N GLY A 143 -9.36 -7.69 -11.58
CA GLY A 143 -8.18 -7.97 -12.41
C GLY A 143 -7.52 -6.70 -12.94
N CYS A 144 -8.27 -5.61 -13.01
CA CYS A 144 -7.77 -4.32 -13.47
C CYS A 144 -8.21 -3.20 -12.52
N LEU A 145 -7.32 -2.25 -12.24
CA LEU A 145 -7.63 -1.10 -11.38
C LEU A 145 -8.78 -0.23 -11.90
N SER A 146 -9.03 -0.22 -13.20
CA SER A 146 -10.16 0.51 -13.80
C SER A 146 -11.54 -0.01 -13.37
N GLU A 147 -11.64 -1.21 -12.81
CA GLU A 147 -12.88 -1.79 -12.28
C GLU A 147 -13.24 -1.24 -10.89
N LEU A 148 -12.24 -0.71 -10.16
CA LEU A 148 -12.39 -0.30 -8.77
C LEU A 148 -13.50 0.72 -8.53
N PRO A 149 -13.70 1.79 -9.34
CA PRO A 149 -14.79 2.75 -9.09
C PRO A 149 -16.18 2.12 -9.12
N GLN A 150 -16.38 1.11 -9.97
CA GLN A 150 -17.66 0.39 -10.03
C GLN A 150 -17.83 -0.56 -8.85
N VAL A 151 -16.79 -1.29 -8.48
CA VAL A 151 -16.81 -2.21 -7.34
C VAL A 151 -17.10 -1.47 -6.04
N LEU A 152 -16.46 -0.32 -5.81
CA LEU A 152 -16.69 0.47 -4.59
C LEU A 152 -18.12 0.96 -4.46
N LYS A 153 -18.82 1.30 -5.56
CA LYS A 153 -20.25 1.66 -5.54
C LYS A 153 -21.16 0.52 -5.08
N HIS A 154 -20.77 -0.72 -5.34
CA HIS A 154 -21.54 -1.89 -4.91
C HIS A 154 -21.23 -2.30 -3.47
N LEU A 155 -20.06 -1.92 -2.97
CA LEU A 155 -19.67 -2.17 -1.58
C LEU A 155 -20.16 -1.08 -0.61
N GLY A 156 -20.57 0.06 -1.09
CA GLY A 156 -20.97 1.25 -0.32
C GLY A 156 -22.33 1.23 0.35
#